data_2b8117314755904bdd3921dbd5671108
#
_entry.id   2b8117314755904bdd3921dbd5671108
#
_cell.length_a   1.000
_cell.length_b   1.000
_cell.length_c   1.000
_cell.angle_alpha   90.00
_cell.angle_beta   90.00
_cell.angle_gamma   90.00
#
_symmetry.space_group_name_H-M   'P 1'
#
loop_
_entity.id
_entity.type
_entity.pdbx_description
1 polymer ?
#
loop_
_entity_poly.entity_id
_entity_poly.type
_entity_poly.pdbx_seq_one_letter_code
_entity_poly.pdbx_strand_id
1 'polypeptide(L)' 'HDVEIMVQDFVLSHQEELPLIVICGNSAKMIQIVNQALTKIKVDFEETRYGRIRINYLDA' A
#
# COMPACT_ATOMS: atom_id res chain seq x y z
N HIS A 1 -12.43 5.27 -11.48
CA HIS A 1 -11.80 4.72 -10.83
C HIS A 1 -11.43 4.87 -9.35
N ASP A 2 -11.47 3.85 -8.50
CA ASP A 2 -11.23 3.86 -7.08
C ASP A 2 -9.81 3.37 -6.83
N VAL A 3 -8.90 4.32 -6.60
CA VAL A 3 -7.49 4.00 -6.38
C VAL A 3 -7.32 3.13 -5.14
N GLU A 4 -8.14 3.36 -4.12
CA GLU A 4 -8.08 2.57 -2.90
C GLU A 4 -8.32 1.09 -3.19
N ILE A 5 -9.36 0.78 -3.95
CA ILE A 5 -9.67 -0.59 -4.31
C ILE A 5 -8.56 -1.19 -5.18
N MET A 6 -8.02 -0.39 -6.11
CA MET A 6 -6.94 -0.86 -6.96
C MET A 6 -5.70 -1.24 -6.15
N VAL A 7 -5.36 -0.46 -5.15
CA VAL A 7 -4.21 -0.74 -4.29
C VAL A 7 -4.46 -2.01 -3.49
N GLN A 8 -5.64 -2.13 -2.90
CA GLN A 8 -5.99 -3.30 -2.13
C GLN A 8 -5.94 -4.57 -2.97
N ASP A 9 -6.50 -4.50 -4.18
CA ASP A 9 -6.51 -5.64 -5.08
C ASP A 9 -5.09 -6.03 -5.49
N PHE A 10 -4.24 -5.04 -5.78
CA PHE A 10 -2.86 -5.30 -6.14
C PHE A 10 -2.13 -6.05 -5.01
N VAL A 11 -2.27 -5.56 -3.78
CA VAL A 11 -1.59 -6.17 -2.64
C VAL A 11 -2.09 -7.59 -2.41
N LEU A 12 -3.40 -7.78 -2.44
CA LEU A 12 -3.97 -9.11 -2.19
C LEU A 12 -3.62 -10.10 -3.29
N SER A 13 -3.47 -9.62 -4.52
CA SER A 13 -3.11 -10.46 -5.65
C SER A 13 -1.63 -10.84 -5.65
N HIS A 14 -0.81 -10.12 -4.88
CA HIS A 14 0.64 -10.34 -4.87
C HIS A 14 1.16 -10.73 -3.50
N GLN A 15 0.33 -11.37 -2.69
CA GLN A 15 0.71 -11.75 -1.33
C GLN A 15 1.95 -12.64 -1.29
N GLU A 16 2.15 -13.45 -2.30
CA GLU A 16 3.29 -14.36 -2.34
C GLU A 16 4.60 -13.65 -2.62
N GLU A 17 4.53 -12.37 -3.02
CA GLU A 17 5.70 -11.60 -3.38
C GLU A 17 6.10 -10.60 -2.30
N LEU A 18 5.51 -10.69 -1.13
CA LEU A 18 5.86 -9.79 -0.03
C LEU A 18 7.31 -10.00 0.40
N PRO A 19 8.01 -8.94 0.78
CA PRO A 19 7.54 -7.56 0.89
C PRO A 19 7.40 -6.87 -0.47
N LEU A 20 6.43 -5.97 -0.57
CA LEU A 20 6.17 -5.20 -1.79
C LEU A 20 6.47 -3.73 -1.56
N ILE A 21 6.86 -3.04 -2.63
CA ILE A 21 7.12 -1.61 -2.57
C ILE A 21 6.09 -0.90 -3.44
N VAL A 22 5.36 0.05 -2.86
CA VAL A 22 4.42 0.88 -3.59
C VAL A 22 5.01 2.28 -3.71
N ILE A 23 5.14 2.77 -4.93
CA ILE A 23 5.70 4.08 -5.18
C ILE A 23 4.57 5.05 -5.53
N CYS A 24 4.39 6.05 -4.68
CA CYS A 24 3.33 7.05 -4.84
C CYS A 24 3.83 8.36 -5.45
N GLY A 25 5.12 8.47 -5.70
CA GLY A 25 5.69 9.72 -6.17
C GLY A 25 5.62 10.80 -5.11
N ASN A 26 5.46 12.05 -5.56
CA ASN A 26 5.42 13.19 -4.65
C ASN A 26 4.00 13.65 -4.32
N SER A 27 3.01 12.84 -4.59
CA SER A 27 1.62 13.22 -4.38
C SER A 27 1.19 12.92 -2.95
N ALA A 28 1.05 13.97 -2.14
CA ALA A 28 0.58 13.80 -0.76
C ALA A 28 -0.80 13.14 -0.73
N LYS A 29 -1.66 13.50 -1.70
CA LYS A 29 -3.00 12.92 -1.76
C LYS A 29 -2.93 11.43 -2.07
N MET A 30 -2.06 11.02 -2.99
CA MET A 30 -1.92 9.62 -3.34
C MET A 30 -1.37 8.83 -2.15
N ILE A 31 -0.39 9.39 -1.44
CA ILE A 31 0.16 8.75 -0.26
C ILE A 31 -0.93 8.53 0.78
N GLN A 32 -1.78 9.53 0.98
CA GLN A 32 -2.89 9.42 1.92
C GLN A 32 -3.87 8.32 1.52
N ILE A 33 -4.22 8.26 0.23
CA ILE A 33 -5.15 7.24 -0.26
C ILE A 33 -4.57 5.85 -0.06
N VAL A 34 -3.29 5.67 -0.37
CA VAL A 34 -2.63 4.37 -0.21
C VAL A 34 -2.58 3.98 1.24
N ASN A 35 -2.23 4.91 2.13
CA ASN A 35 -2.21 4.63 3.57
C ASN A 35 -3.58 4.19 4.07
N GLN A 36 -4.64 4.85 3.64
CA GLN A 36 -5.99 4.48 4.03
C GLN A 36 -6.37 3.09 3.51
N ALA A 37 -6.02 2.81 2.26
CA ALA A 37 -6.32 1.53 1.64
C ALA A 37 -5.64 0.39 2.40
N LEU A 38 -4.37 0.57 2.73
CA LEU A 38 -3.60 -0.46 3.42
C LEU A 38 -4.09 -0.65 4.85
N THR A 39 -4.47 0.43 5.51
CA THR A 39 -5.00 0.35 6.87
C THR A 39 -6.28 -0.48 6.91
N LYS A 40 -7.12 -0.35 5.90
CA LYS A 40 -8.41 -1.05 5.86
C LYS A 40 -8.25 -2.56 5.69
N ILE A 41 -7.20 -3.01 5.05
CA ILE A 41 -6.98 -4.44 4.85
C ILE A 41 -5.99 -5.02 5.85
N LYS A 42 -5.61 -4.24 6.85
CA LYS A 42 -4.80 -4.72 7.99
C LYS A 42 -3.48 -5.35 7.56
N VAL A 43 -2.74 -4.66 6.74
CA VAL A 43 -1.39 -5.10 6.39
C VAL A 43 -0.39 -4.32 7.22
N ASP A 44 0.77 -4.92 7.45
CA ASP A 44 1.87 -4.22 8.10
C ASP A 44 2.66 -3.49 7.02
N PHE A 45 2.72 -2.18 7.12
CA PHE A 45 3.41 -1.37 6.14
C PHE A 45 4.10 -0.19 6.80
N GLU A 46 5.09 0.37 6.10
CA GLU A 46 5.81 1.54 6.58
C GLU A 46 6.20 2.42 5.42
N GLU A 47 6.26 3.72 5.65
CA GLU A 47 6.72 4.66 4.64
C GLU A 47 8.23 4.80 4.81
N THR A 48 8.99 4.15 3.93
CA THR A 48 10.45 4.14 4.03
C THR A 48 11.06 5.45 3.59
N ARG A 49 10.41 6.12 2.62
CA ARG A 49 10.79 7.45 2.16
C ARG A 49 9.51 8.14 1.74
N TYR A 50 9.56 9.45 1.57
CA TYR A 50 8.39 10.17 1.10
C TYR A 50 7.92 9.58 -0.23
N GLY A 51 6.69 9.14 -0.27
CA GLY A 51 6.09 8.55 -1.46
C GLY A 51 6.48 7.10 -1.74
N ARG A 52 7.21 6.45 -0.83
CA ARG A 52 7.57 5.05 -1.00
C ARG A 52 7.13 4.26 0.22
N ILE A 53 6.22 3.33 0.01
CA ILE A 53 5.63 2.55 1.09
C ILE A 53 6.01 1.08 0.91
N ARG A 54 6.55 0.47 1.96
CA ARG A 54 6.89 -0.94 1.94
C ARG A 54 5.84 -1.72 2.71
N ILE A 55 5.29 -2.74 2.06
CA ILE A 55 4.31 -3.62 2.68
C ILE A 55 5.06 -4.88 3.10
N ASN A 56 5.13 -5.11 4.41
CA ASN A 56 5.95 -6.19 4.96
C ASN A 56 5.21 -7.53 5.00
N TYR A 57 3.98 -7.54 5.49
CA TYR A 57 3.19 -8.76 5.56
C TYR A 57 1.73 -8.42 5.80
N LEU A 58 0.87 -9.43 5.62
CA LEU A 58 -0.54 -9.28 5.93
C LEU A 58 -0.76 -9.68 7.38
N ASP A 59 -1.50 -8.84 8.09
CA ASP A 59 -1.76 -9.04 9.51
C ASP A 59 -3.15 -9.62 9.75
N ALA A 60 -3.62 -10.40 8.80
CA ALA A 60 -4.97 -10.94 8.89
C ALA A 60 -4.96 -12.38 9.34
#